data_243b3fd7e465aa966076a1f15fa5a874
#
_entry.id   243b3fd7e465aa966076a1f15fa5a874
#
_cell.length_a   1.000
_cell.length_b   1.000
_cell.length_c   1.000
_cell.angle_alpha   90.00
_cell.angle_beta   90.00
_cell.angle_gamma   90.00
#
_symmetry.space_group_name_H-M   'P 1'
#
loop_
_entity.id
_entity.type
_entity.pdbx_description
1 polymer ?
#
loop_
_entity_poly.entity_id
_entity_poly.type
_entity_poly.pdbx_seq_one_letter_code
_entity_poly.pdbx_strand_id
1 'polypeptide(L)'
;TYRTFLALTSMCGTQGVNGGGWAHYVGQEKLRAMNGWAQYAFATDWSRPPRQMITTGFYYLTTDQWRYDNTKAARMASPLANRGTVGNKSTADTLIEAMKRGWMPSYPQFDRNPLVITQEAKDKGVPVAEYIVDELTNGNLHFACEDPDNPVNYPRILLNWRTNLLGSSAKGTEFFLRHMLGIDSDATTDEIKPEERPESIKWRDEAPQGKLDLMLTTDFRNTSTTLSSDIVLPAATWYEKHDMSSTDMHPYLHSFNAAINPPWEARTDFEVFRDLSAKLSELAVAWLGTQQDVVAAPLGHDSPDELNMPNGIVPNLDETGLIPGKTMAKLVPVDRDYTKVYEKWMHLGPLSAKLGTGVHGTPFNVEKQVEELRSINGESMTESAGMRPNLDTATKAIDMILRMSGVSNGEVAANGFANQAKRTGNEKLLELVDDVAGVRINWDMIKERPAEVITSPEWTGVKKGGRRYTAFSLNVEYNRPFNTLSGRMHYYLDHDW
;
A
#
# COMPACT_ATOMS: atom_id res chain seq x y z
N THR A 1 -8.06 23.05 -3.95
CA THR A 1 -8.96 23.06 -2.76
C THR A 1 -8.20 22.74 -1.47
N TYR A 2 -7.53 21.58 -1.31
CA TYR A 2 -6.83 21.18 -0.07
C TYR A 2 -5.80 22.21 0.40
N ARG A 3 -4.99 22.76 -0.52
CA ARG A 3 -3.98 23.76 -0.19
C ARG A 3 -4.59 25.09 0.25
N THR A 4 -5.73 25.43 -0.28
CA THR A 4 -6.48 26.64 0.15
C THR A 4 -6.91 26.49 1.60
N PHE A 5 -7.39 25.31 2.01
CA PHE A 5 -7.72 25.05 3.41
C PHE A 5 -6.48 25.08 4.32
N LEU A 6 -5.36 24.51 3.87
CA LEU A 6 -4.11 24.57 4.64
C LEU A 6 -3.61 26.01 4.79
N ALA A 7 -3.67 26.81 3.72
CA ALA A 7 -3.32 28.22 3.78
C ALA A 7 -4.23 28.96 4.75
N LEU A 8 -5.54 28.74 4.67
CA LEU A 8 -6.52 29.37 5.57
C LEU A 8 -6.27 29.04 7.04
N THR A 9 -6.10 27.74 7.37
CA THR A 9 -5.83 27.32 8.75
C THR A 9 -4.51 27.87 9.28
N SER A 10 -3.52 28.06 8.43
CA SER A 10 -2.24 28.66 8.78
C SER A 10 -2.36 30.17 9.00
N MET A 11 -3.07 30.88 8.11
CA MET A 11 -3.33 32.33 8.25
C MET A 11 -4.15 32.66 9.49
N CYS A 12 -5.10 31.78 9.85
CA CYS A 12 -5.88 31.91 11.08
C CYS A 12 -5.12 31.48 12.34
N GLY A 13 -3.89 30.98 12.21
CA GLY A 13 -3.09 30.50 13.34
C GLY A 13 -3.67 29.29 14.04
N THR A 14 -4.52 28.53 13.36
CA THR A 14 -5.19 27.35 13.97
C THR A 14 -4.46 26.03 13.71
N GLN A 15 -3.49 26.04 12.79
CA GLN A 15 -2.72 24.83 12.46
C GLN A 15 -1.80 24.44 13.62
N GLY A 16 -1.94 23.18 14.08
CA GLY A 16 -1.17 22.69 15.22
C GLY A 16 -1.65 23.17 16.59
N VAL A 17 -2.79 23.82 16.66
CA VAL A 17 -3.39 24.32 17.89
C VAL A 17 -4.49 23.37 18.37
N ASN A 18 -4.55 23.11 19.69
CA ASN A 18 -5.57 22.25 20.25
C ASN A 18 -6.98 22.80 19.99
N GLY A 19 -7.82 22.00 19.37
CA GLY A 19 -9.17 22.40 18.90
C GLY A 19 -9.20 23.08 17.54
N GLY A 20 -8.06 23.29 16.89
CA GLY A 20 -7.93 23.86 15.54
C GLY A 20 -7.24 22.92 14.56
N GLY A 21 -6.97 23.45 13.38
CA GLY A 21 -6.23 22.75 12.33
C GLY A 21 -7.10 21.96 11.37
N TRP A 22 -6.47 21.09 10.64
CA TRP A 22 -7.07 20.25 9.63
C TRP A 22 -7.12 18.79 10.11
N ALA A 23 -8.30 18.20 10.14
CA ALA A 23 -8.52 16.78 10.39
C ALA A 23 -9.06 16.13 9.10
N HIS A 24 -8.16 15.65 8.25
CA HIS A 24 -8.50 15.00 6.99
C HIS A 24 -8.81 13.53 7.24
N TYR A 25 -9.98 13.08 6.78
CA TYR A 25 -10.35 11.68 6.81
C TYR A 25 -9.86 10.98 5.53
N VAL A 26 -8.96 10.05 5.68
CA VAL A 26 -8.42 9.23 4.58
C VAL A 26 -8.81 7.77 4.73
N GLY A 27 -9.25 7.36 5.92
CA GLY A 27 -9.61 5.98 6.25
C GLY A 27 -9.30 5.64 7.71
N GLN A 28 -9.00 4.40 7.98
CA GLN A 28 -8.67 3.87 9.30
C GLN A 28 -7.16 3.94 9.54
N GLU A 29 -6.62 5.14 9.72
CA GLU A 29 -5.19 5.39 9.58
C GLU A 29 -4.40 5.60 10.87
N LYS A 30 -5.05 5.78 12.03
CA LYS A 30 -4.33 5.99 13.28
C LYS A 30 -3.35 4.88 13.63
N LEU A 31 -3.66 3.65 13.28
CA LEU A 31 -2.83 2.48 13.52
C LEU A 31 -1.85 2.20 12.36
N ARG A 32 -1.54 3.18 11.56
CA ARG A 32 -0.61 3.09 10.42
C ARG A 32 0.80 2.64 10.77
N ALA A 33 1.22 2.79 12.01
CA ALA A 33 2.51 2.27 12.44
C ALA A 33 2.65 0.76 12.16
N MET A 34 1.53 0.12 11.90
CA MET A 34 1.46 -1.26 11.46
C MET A 34 1.26 -1.31 9.95
N ASN A 35 2.18 -1.90 9.26
CA ASN A 35 1.88 -2.46 7.95
C ASN A 35 0.68 -3.39 8.10
N GLY A 36 -0.15 -3.51 7.10
CA GLY A 36 -1.33 -4.35 7.16
C GLY A 36 -1.00 -5.77 7.63
N TRP A 37 -1.92 -6.41 8.34
CA TRP A 37 -1.75 -7.74 8.89
C TRP A 37 -1.18 -8.76 7.90
N ALA A 38 -1.59 -8.73 6.63
CA ALA A 38 -1.06 -9.58 5.58
C ALA A 38 0.46 -9.49 5.42
N GLN A 39 1.05 -8.32 5.62
CA GLN A 39 2.50 -8.14 5.53
C GLN A 39 3.23 -8.88 6.66
N TYR A 40 2.67 -8.89 7.85
CA TYR A 40 3.23 -9.64 8.97
C TYR A 40 3.03 -11.14 8.80
N ALA A 41 1.83 -11.54 8.40
CA ALA A 41 1.48 -12.93 8.28
C ALA A 41 2.16 -13.62 7.08
N PHE A 42 2.20 -12.97 5.92
CA PHE A 42 2.59 -13.66 4.70
C PHE A 42 3.99 -13.39 4.20
N ALA A 43 4.33 -12.14 4.06
CA ALA A 43 5.48 -11.82 3.24
C ALA A 43 6.60 -11.19 4.04
N THR A 44 6.40 -10.01 4.60
CA THR A 44 7.46 -9.32 5.34
C THR A 44 7.91 -10.14 6.52
N ASP A 45 6.94 -10.73 7.24
CA ASP A 45 7.20 -11.39 8.50
C ASP A 45 7.78 -12.80 8.33
N TRP A 46 7.49 -13.49 7.22
CA TRP A 46 7.94 -14.87 7.05
C TRP A 46 9.26 -15.00 6.29
N SER A 47 9.54 -14.19 5.30
CA SER A 47 10.78 -14.31 4.55
C SER A 47 11.31 -13.01 3.97
N ARG A 48 10.53 -12.31 3.18
CA ARG A 48 10.91 -11.11 2.43
C ARG A 48 9.76 -10.12 2.39
N PRO A 49 10.04 -8.82 2.15
CA PRO A 49 8.99 -7.83 1.92
C PRO A 49 8.00 -8.31 0.87
N PRO A 50 6.70 -8.08 1.07
CA PRO A 50 5.71 -8.37 0.06
C PRO A 50 5.99 -7.57 -1.19
N ARG A 51 5.46 -8.03 -2.30
CA ARG A 51 5.26 -7.15 -3.43
C ARG A 51 4.26 -6.10 -3.01
N GLN A 52 4.75 -4.92 -2.74
CA GLN A 52 3.86 -3.81 -2.50
C GLN A 52 3.35 -3.30 -3.82
N MET A 53 2.05 -3.16 -3.87
CA MET A 53 1.37 -2.70 -5.03
C MET A 53 0.42 -1.59 -4.65
N ILE A 54 0.82 -0.39 -4.99
CA ILE A 54 -0.15 0.66 -5.23
C ILE A 54 -0.05 0.92 -6.71
N THR A 55 -0.95 0.34 -7.45
CA THR A 55 -0.84 0.28 -8.89
C THR A 55 -1.85 1.16 -9.59
N THR A 56 -2.22 2.27 -8.97
CA THR A 56 -3.19 3.17 -9.60
C THR A 56 -2.72 3.57 -11.00
N GLY A 57 -1.44 3.92 -11.15
CA GLY A 57 -0.87 4.20 -12.46
C GLY A 57 -0.89 2.99 -13.38
N PHE A 58 -0.43 1.83 -12.90
CA PHE A 58 -0.45 0.61 -13.68
C PHE A 58 -1.88 0.13 -14.01
N TYR A 59 -2.81 0.28 -13.07
CA TYR A 59 -4.21 0.01 -13.31
C TYR A 59 -4.74 0.79 -14.51
N TYR A 60 -4.51 2.10 -14.55
CA TYR A 60 -4.94 2.93 -15.66
C TYR A 60 -4.27 2.56 -16.99
N LEU A 61 -3.01 2.19 -16.96
CA LEU A 61 -2.29 1.74 -18.16
C LEU A 61 -2.84 0.42 -18.69
N THR A 62 -3.12 -0.52 -17.81
CA THR A 62 -3.67 -1.83 -18.21
C THR A 62 -5.15 -1.77 -18.60
N THR A 63 -5.83 -0.70 -18.26
CA THR A 63 -7.24 -0.48 -18.57
C THR A 63 -7.47 0.52 -19.70
N ASP A 64 -6.44 0.89 -20.42
CA ASP A 64 -6.48 1.82 -21.56
C ASP A 64 -6.96 3.23 -21.26
N GLN A 65 -6.98 3.67 -20.01
CA GLN A 65 -7.40 5.03 -19.71
C GLN A 65 -6.51 6.08 -20.37
N TRP A 66 -5.26 5.79 -20.62
CA TRP A 66 -4.33 6.64 -21.36
C TRP A 66 -4.81 6.91 -22.81
N ARG A 67 -5.75 6.14 -23.35
CA ARG A 67 -6.39 6.41 -24.64
C ARG A 67 -7.22 7.70 -24.64
N TYR A 68 -7.64 8.15 -23.50
CA TYR A 68 -8.54 9.30 -23.30
C TYR A 68 -7.86 10.47 -22.61
N ASP A 69 -6.63 10.31 -22.15
CA ASP A 69 -5.89 11.32 -21.39
C ASP A 69 -4.67 11.83 -22.16
N ASN A 70 -4.72 13.11 -22.53
CA ASN A 70 -3.66 13.81 -23.23
C ASN A 70 -2.89 14.80 -22.36
N THR A 71 -2.97 14.69 -21.05
CA THR A 71 -2.31 15.61 -20.13
C THR A 71 -0.79 15.53 -20.30
N LYS A 72 -0.14 16.67 -20.50
CA LYS A 72 1.32 16.75 -20.61
C LYS A 72 1.94 16.92 -19.22
N ALA A 73 3.05 16.21 -18.96
CA ALA A 73 3.76 16.26 -17.69
C ALA A 73 4.20 17.68 -17.29
N ALA A 74 4.53 18.52 -18.28
CA ALA A 74 4.90 19.91 -18.04
C ALA A 74 3.83 20.74 -17.33
N ARG A 75 2.55 20.40 -17.50
CA ARG A 75 1.46 21.07 -16.79
C ARG A 75 1.39 20.71 -15.31
N MET A 76 1.95 19.56 -14.96
CA MET A 76 2.00 19.05 -13.58
C MET A 76 3.35 19.31 -12.92
N ALA A 77 4.36 19.64 -13.72
CA ALA A 77 5.70 19.92 -13.24
C ALA A 77 5.83 21.36 -12.72
N SER A 78 6.63 21.54 -11.66
CA SER A 78 7.00 22.88 -11.20
C SER A 78 7.73 23.63 -12.32
N PRO A 79 7.39 24.92 -12.58
CA PRO A 79 8.14 25.75 -13.54
C PRO A 79 9.59 25.99 -13.13
N LEU A 80 9.92 25.77 -11.85
CA LEU A 80 11.29 25.85 -11.33
C LEU A 80 12.11 24.61 -11.65
N ALA A 81 11.45 23.51 -12.04
CA ALA A 81 12.13 22.27 -12.36
C ALA A 81 12.78 22.31 -13.75
N ASN A 82 13.89 21.59 -13.90
CA ASN A 82 14.43 21.33 -15.21
C ASN A 82 13.54 20.31 -15.93
N ARG A 83 12.76 20.77 -16.88
CA ARG A 83 11.78 19.99 -17.65
C ARG A 83 12.38 19.16 -18.78
N GLY A 84 13.71 19.11 -18.91
CA GLY A 84 14.41 18.58 -20.09
C GLY A 84 14.01 17.18 -20.51
N THR A 85 13.89 16.25 -19.56
CA THR A 85 13.56 14.84 -19.87
C THR A 85 12.07 14.52 -19.89
N VAL A 86 11.24 15.31 -19.22
CA VAL A 86 9.79 15.00 -19.05
C VAL A 86 8.87 16.06 -19.63
N GLY A 87 9.40 17.24 -20.00
CA GLY A 87 8.59 18.42 -20.29
C GLY A 87 7.51 18.23 -21.35
N ASN A 88 7.82 17.54 -22.43
CA ASN A 88 6.89 17.32 -23.54
C ASN A 88 6.21 15.92 -23.50
N LYS A 89 6.62 15.06 -22.59
CA LYS A 89 6.02 13.73 -22.46
C LYS A 89 4.60 13.82 -21.94
N SER A 90 3.80 12.81 -22.26
CA SER A 90 2.50 12.62 -21.63
C SER A 90 2.67 12.17 -20.17
N THR A 91 1.62 12.31 -19.35
CA THR A 91 1.63 11.74 -17.99
C THR A 91 1.79 10.22 -18.02
N ALA A 92 1.23 9.55 -19.03
CA ALA A 92 1.42 8.12 -19.23
C ALA A 92 2.89 7.77 -19.45
N ASP A 93 3.63 8.49 -20.29
CA ASP A 93 5.06 8.26 -20.51
C ASP A 93 5.89 8.44 -19.25
N THR A 94 5.55 9.42 -18.41
CA THR A 94 6.24 9.62 -17.13
C THR A 94 5.93 8.52 -16.12
N LEU A 95 4.72 7.95 -16.14
CA LEU A 95 4.39 6.78 -15.34
C LEU A 95 5.15 5.54 -15.81
N ILE A 96 5.27 5.32 -17.10
CA ILE A 96 6.09 4.24 -17.68
C ILE A 96 7.54 4.38 -17.21
N GLU A 97 8.11 5.57 -17.34
CA GLU A 97 9.48 5.84 -16.89
C GLU A 97 9.64 5.52 -15.37
N ALA A 98 8.69 5.96 -14.54
CA ALA A 98 8.70 5.68 -13.11
C ALA A 98 8.61 4.18 -12.79
N MET A 99 7.82 3.43 -13.56
CA MET A 99 7.71 1.98 -13.42
C MET A 99 9.00 1.26 -13.85
N LYS A 100 9.59 1.64 -14.96
CA LYS A 100 10.86 1.07 -15.46
C LYS A 100 12.00 1.32 -14.47
N ARG A 101 12.06 2.49 -13.86
CA ARG A 101 13.05 2.85 -12.84
C ARG A 101 12.79 2.23 -11.48
N GLY A 102 11.64 1.59 -11.27
CA GLY A 102 11.28 1.02 -9.98
C GLY A 102 10.88 2.06 -8.93
N TRP A 103 10.59 3.30 -9.31
CA TRP A 103 10.05 4.33 -8.41
C TRP A 103 8.57 4.11 -8.13
N MET A 104 7.86 3.56 -9.09
CA MET A 104 6.47 3.13 -8.93
C MET A 104 6.39 1.61 -9.02
N PRO A 105 5.75 0.94 -8.04
CA PRO A 105 5.52 -0.50 -8.15
C PRO A 105 4.64 -0.81 -9.35
N SER A 106 5.02 -1.81 -10.12
CA SER A 106 4.30 -2.27 -11.32
C SER A 106 4.08 -3.78 -11.23
N TYR A 107 2.90 -4.25 -11.67
CA TYR A 107 2.57 -5.66 -11.63
C TYR A 107 1.60 -6.04 -12.76
N PRO A 108 1.97 -6.91 -13.65
CA PRO A 108 3.27 -7.58 -13.76
C PRO A 108 4.41 -6.60 -14.02
N GLN A 109 5.62 -6.95 -13.60
CA GLN A 109 6.80 -6.12 -13.85
C GLN A 109 7.30 -6.32 -15.28
N PHE A 110 7.27 -7.56 -15.76
CA PHE A 110 7.77 -7.98 -17.04
C PHE A 110 6.68 -8.73 -17.83
N ASP A 111 6.85 -8.81 -19.13
CA ASP A 111 5.97 -9.52 -20.05
C ASP A 111 6.12 -11.07 -20.01
N ARG A 112 6.81 -11.57 -18.99
CA ARG A 112 7.00 -13.00 -18.72
C ARG A 112 6.72 -13.29 -17.24
N ASN A 113 6.10 -14.45 -16.97
CA ASN A 113 5.81 -14.89 -15.61
C ASN A 113 7.12 -14.96 -14.80
N PRO A 114 7.20 -14.31 -13.63
CA PRO A 114 8.39 -14.30 -12.79
C PRO A 114 8.83 -15.70 -12.32
N LEU A 115 7.91 -16.65 -12.19
CA LEU A 115 8.25 -18.04 -11.87
C LEU A 115 8.99 -18.72 -13.04
N VAL A 116 8.62 -18.40 -14.27
CA VAL A 116 9.32 -18.89 -15.46
C VAL A 116 10.71 -18.25 -15.58
N ILE A 117 10.80 -16.95 -15.37
CA ILE A 117 12.07 -16.22 -15.40
C ILE A 117 13.09 -16.83 -14.42
N THR A 118 12.66 -17.10 -13.20
CA THR A 118 13.55 -17.69 -12.19
C THR A 118 13.99 -19.11 -12.54
N GLN A 119 13.10 -19.90 -13.14
CA GLN A 119 13.45 -21.25 -13.61
C GLN A 119 14.45 -21.20 -14.77
N GLU A 120 14.24 -20.31 -15.76
CA GLU A 120 15.15 -20.10 -16.88
C GLU A 120 16.55 -19.66 -16.43
N ALA A 121 16.62 -18.72 -15.47
CA ALA A 121 17.88 -18.28 -14.88
C ALA A 121 18.62 -19.44 -14.18
N LYS A 122 17.88 -20.26 -13.45
CA LYS A 122 18.40 -21.45 -12.75
C LYS A 122 18.94 -22.49 -13.74
N ASP A 123 18.21 -22.76 -14.81
CA ASP A 123 18.60 -23.71 -15.84
C ASP A 123 19.88 -23.25 -16.59
N LYS A 124 20.06 -21.95 -16.73
CA LYS A 124 21.29 -21.33 -17.27
C LYS A 124 22.44 -21.22 -16.26
N GLY A 125 22.16 -21.47 -14.96
CA GLY A 125 23.16 -21.35 -13.89
C GLY A 125 23.62 -19.93 -13.59
N VAL A 126 22.78 -18.90 -13.88
CA VAL A 126 23.10 -17.48 -13.67
C VAL A 126 22.18 -16.88 -12.58
N PRO A 127 22.65 -15.85 -11.85
CA PRO A 127 21.80 -15.12 -10.92
C PRO A 127 20.60 -14.50 -11.63
N VAL A 128 19.41 -14.59 -11.05
CA VAL A 128 18.16 -14.12 -11.70
C VAL A 128 18.20 -12.64 -12.06
N ALA A 129 18.85 -11.81 -11.25
CA ALA A 129 18.96 -10.37 -11.53
C ALA A 129 19.82 -10.10 -12.78
N GLU A 130 20.92 -10.82 -12.93
CA GLU A 130 21.79 -10.75 -14.12
C GLU A 130 21.04 -11.25 -15.36
N TYR A 131 20.35 -12.39 -15.23
CA TYR A 131 19.54 -12.94 -16.30
C TYR A 131 18.49 -11.94 -16.81
N ILE A 132 17.76 -11.29 -15.91
CA ILE A 132 16.75 -10.30 -16.28
C ILE A 132 17.37 -9.10 -16.99
N VAL A 133 18.50 -8.58 -16.50
CA VAL A 133 19.20 -7.45 -17.13
C VAL A 133 19.66 -7.81 -18.52
N ASP A 134 20.23 -9.00 -18.71
CA ASP A 134 20.69 -9.48 -20.03
C ASP A 134 19.51 -9.63 -20.99
N GLU A 135 18.41 -10.25 -20.56
CA GLU A 135 17.23 -10.46 -21.40
C GLU A 135 16.56 -9.11 -21.78
N LEU A 136 16.47 -8.15 -20.85
CA LEU A 136 15.98 -6.80 -21.13
C LEU A 136 16.91 -6.05 -22.11
N THR A 137 18.21 -6.15 -21.92
CA THR A 137 19.20 -5.47 -22.76
C THR A 137 19.20 -6.04 -24.18
N ASN A 138 18.99 -7.34 -24.31
CA ASN A 138 18.93 -8.02 -25.61
C ASN A 138 17.54 -7.95 -26.28
N GLY A 139 16.55 -7.34 -25.63
CA GLY A 139 15.19 -7.23 -26.15
C GLY A 139 14.39 -8.55 -26.16
N ASN A 140 14.81 -9.54 -25.38
CA ASN A 140 14.10 -10.82 -25.22
C ASN A 140 13.06 -10.76 -24.10
N LEU A 141 13.14 -9.78 -23.23
CA LEU A 141 12.23 -9.48 -22.13
C LEU A 141 11.89 -7.98 -22.18
N HIS A 142 10.65 -7.62 -21.85
CA HIS A 142 10.22 -6.23 -21.84
C HIS A 142 9.53 -5.90 -20.52
N PHE A 143 9.48 -4.62 -20.18
CA PHE A 143 8.64 -4.16 -19.08
C PHE A 143 7.16 -4.24 -19.51
N ALA A 144 6.34 -4.89 -18.70
CA ALA A 144 4.93 -5.09 -19.02
C ALA A 144 4.15 -3.79 -19.26
N CYS A 145 4.56 -2.70 -18.59
CA CYS A 145 3.96 -1.39 -18.73
C CYS A 145 4.16 -0.74 -20.13
N GLU A 146 5.10 -1.23 -20.93
CA GLU A 146 5.32 -0.72 -22.29
C GLU A 146 4.30 -1.29 -23.30
N ASP A 147 3.65 -2.39 -22.96
CA ASP A 147 2.65 -3.03 -23.81
C ASP A 147 1.46 -3.54 -22.98
N PRO A 148 0.65 -2.65 -22.38
CA PRO A 148 -0.47 -3.05 -21.50
C PRO A 148 -1.58 -3.79 -22.26
N ASP A 149 -1.65 -3.66 -23.56
CA ASP A 149 -2.62 -4.32 -24.43
C ASP A 149 -2.15 -5.68 -24.95
N ASN A 150 -0.97 -6.13 -24.56
CA ASN A 150 -0.54 -7.50 -24.83
C ASN A 150 -1.27 -8.47 -23.91
N PRO A 151 -1.90 -9.54 -24.42
CA PRO A 151 -2.60 -10.53 -23.58
C PRO A 151 -1.76 -11.14 -22.46
N VAL A 152 -0.44 -11.24 -22.62
CA VAL A 152 0.46 -11.72 -21.56
C VAL A 152 0.54 -10.79 -20.35
N ASN A 153 0.15 -9.53 -20.52
CA ASN A 153 0.18 -8.49 -19.48
C ASN A 153 -1.22 -8.20 -18.87
N TYR A 154 -2.26 -8.90 -19.31
CA TYR A 154 -3.61 -8.64 -18.80
C TYR A 154 -3.74 -8.92 -17.31
N PRO A 155 -4.44 -8.06 -16.56
CA PRO A 155 -4.79 -8.30 -15.15
C PRO A 155 -5.95 -9.31 -15.07
N ARG A 156 -5.69 -10.58 -15.23
CA ARG A 156 -6.64 -11.66 -15.45
C ARG A 156 -7.71 -11.81 -14.34
N ILE A 157 -7.35 -11.47 -13.09
CA ILE A 157 -8.24 -11.61 -11.93
C ILE A 157 -8.32 -10.29 -11.20
N LEU A 158 -9.55 -9.82 -10.95
CA LEU A 158 -9.83 -8.66 -10.11
C LEU A 158 -10.62 -9.07 -8.87
N LEU A 159 -10.05 -8.81 -7.70
CA LEU A 159 -10.73 -8.98 -6.44
C LEU A 159 -11.11 -7.60 -5.87
N ASN A 160 -12.39 -7.33 -5.77
CA ASN A 160 -12.93 -6.12 -5.16
C ASN A 160 -13.30 -6.39 -3.71
N TRP A 161 -12.80 -5.53 -2.84
CA TRP A 161 -13.14 -5.59 -1.42
C TRP A 161 -13.82 -4.30 -0.99
N ARG A 162 -15.12 -4.38 -0.77
CA ARG A 162 -15.97 -3.27 -0.30
C ARG A 162 -15.82 -1.99 -1.13
N THR A 163 -15.78 -2.14 -2.44
CA THR A 163 -15.68 -1.00 -3.35
C THR A 163 -16.80 -1.00 -4.37
N ASN A 164 -17.43 0.15 -4.55
CA ASN A 164 -18.31 0.39 -5.66
C ASN A 164 -17.54 1.04 -6.81
N LEU A 165 -16.67 0.27 -7.44
CA LEU A 165 -15.74 0.73 -8.47
C LEU A 165 -16.48 1.35 -9.67
N LEU A 166 -17.55 0.71 -10.15
CA LEU A 166 -18.31 1.19 -11.28
C LEU A 166 -19.23 2.38 -10.95
N GLY A 167 -19.78 2.41 -9.74
CA GLY A 167 -20.80 3.40 -9.39
C GLY A 167 -20.28 4.65 -8.68
N SER A 168 -19.15 4.59 -8.00
CA SER A 168 -18.67 5.70 -7.16
C SER A 168 -17.28 6.22 -7.49
N SER A 169 -16.44 5.44 -8.16
CA SER A 169 -15.08 5.90 -8.50
C SER A 169 -15.05 6.94 -9.62
N ALA A 170 -16.17 7.15 -10.30
CA ALA A 170 -16.45 8.24 -11.24
C ALA A 170 -15.42 8.47 -12.36
N LYS A 171 -14.51 7.55 -12.58
CA LYS A 171 -13.47 7.64 -13.60
C LYS A 171 -13.42 6.39 -14.44
N GLY A 172 -13.40 6.58 -15.75
CA GLY A 172 -13.12 5.51 -16.66
C GLY A 172 -14.17 4.40 -16.69
N THR A 173 -15.47 4.72 -16.56
CA THR A 173 -16.54 3.73 -16.61
C THR A 173 -16.52 2.98 -17.93
N GLU A 174 -16.27 3.67 -19.05
CA GLU A 174 -16.17 3.06 -20.36
C GLU A 174 -15.06 2.03 -20.43
N PHE A 175 -13.84 2.41 -20.09
CA PHE A 175 -12.71 1.47 -20.19
C PHE A 175 -12.88 0.28 -19.24
N PHE A 176 -13.52 0.49 -18.09
CA PHE A 176 -13.77 -0.60 -17.16
C PHE A 176 -14.81 -1.58 -17.71
N LEU A 177 -15.95 -1.09 -18.17
CA LEU A 177 -17.00 -1.93 -18.76
C LEU A 177 -16.53 -2.64 -20.01
N ARG A 178 -15.93 -1.89 -20.95
CA ARG A 178 -15.57 -2.39 -22.27
C ARG A 178 -14.24 -3.15 -22.25
N HIS A 179 -13.18 -2.50 -21.75
CA HIS A 179 -11.83 -3.06 -21.87
C HIS A 179 -11.50 -4.07 -20.77
N MET A 180 -12.06 -3.91 -19.57
CA MET A 180 -11.83 -4.87 -18.49
C MET A 180 -12.84 -6.00 -18.49
N LEU A 181 -14.14 -5.70 -18.59
CA LEU A 181 -15.21 -6.68 -18.47
C LEU A 181 -15.72 -7.21 -19.82
N GLY A 182 -15.44 -6.53 -20.93
CA GLY A 182 -15.96 -6.92 -22.24
C GLY A 182 -17.46 -6.69 -22.39
N ILE A 183 -18.04 -5.76 -21.64
CA ILE A 183 -19.45 -5.39 -21.71
C ILE A 183 -19.62 -4.31 -22.78
N ASP A 184 -20.51 -4.53 -23.73
CA ASP A 184 -20.88 -3.51 -24.69
C ASP A 184 -21.65 -2.36 -24.00
N SER A 185 -21.28 -1.13 -24.32
CA SER A 185 -21.80 0.07 -23.67
C SER A 185 -21.84 1.23 -24.63
N ASP A 186 -22.92 2.01 -24.57
CA ASP A 186 -23.09 3.25 -25.32
C ASP A 186 -22.29 4.43 -24.68
N ALA A 187 -21.70 4.23 -23.52
CA ALA A 187 -20.86 5.21 -22.86
C ALA A 187 -19.47 5.22 -23.52
N THR A 188 -19.34 5.94 -24.61
CA THR A 188 -18.10 6.03 -25.38
C THR A 188 -17.53 7.44 -25.34
N THR A 189 -16.22 7.53 -25.38
CA THR A 189 -15.46 8.79 -25.46
C THR A 189 -14.50 8.72 -26.65
N ASP A 190 -14.14 9.88 -27.18
CA ASP A 190 -13.16 9.94 -28.25
C ASP A 190 -11.76 9.60 -27.72
N GLU A 191 -11.04 8.80 -28.48
CA GLU A 191 -9.62 8.57 -28.21
C GLU A 191 -8.79 9.82 -28.48
N ILE A 192 -7.65 9.92 -27.81
CA ILE A 192 -6.69 11.00 -28.06
C ILE A 192 -6.20 10.95 -29.52
N LYS A 193 -5.88 12.10 -30.05
CA LYS A 193 -5.36 12.23 -31.40
C LYS A 193 -4.00 11.55 -31.54
N PRO A 194 -3.63 11.06 -32.74
CA PRO A 194 -2.36 10.37 -32.98
C PRO A 194 -1.14 11.15 -32.49
N GLU A 195 -1.14 12.48 -32.66
CA GLU A 195 -0.05 13.36 -32.23
C GLU A 195 0.05 13.57 -30.71
N GLU A 196 -0.96 13.13 -29.97
CA GLU A 196 -1.02 13.24 -28.51
C GLU A 196 -0.80 11.90 -27.81
N ARG A 197 -0.65 10.82 -28.58
CA ARG A 197 -0.44 9.47 -28.06
C ARG A 197 0.85 9.39 -27.24
N PRO A 198 0.88 8.56 -26.17
CA PRO A 198 2.11 8.24 -25.45
C PRO A 198 3.16 7.64 -26.39
N GLU A 199 4.42 8.00 -26.19
CA GLU A 199 5.55 7.49 -26.98
C GLU A 199 6.11 6.17 -26.42
N SER A 200 5.99 5.97 -25.10
CA SER A 200 6.53 4.82 -24.38
C SER A 200 5.60 3.63 -24.32
N ILE A 201 4.40 3.75 -24.87
CA ILE A 201 3.37 2.69 -24.88
C ILE A 201 3.12 2.23 -26.30
N LYS A 202 3.16 0.93 -26.49
CA LYS A 202 2.79 0.35 -27.77
C LYS A 202 1.29 0.54 -28.04
N TRP A 203 0.99 1.37 -29.00
CA TRP A 203 -0.38 1.66 -29.40
C TRP A 203 -0.94 0.59 -30.34
N ARG A 204 -2.21 0.21 -30.12
CA ARG A 204 -3.01 -0.62 -31.03
C ARG A 204 -4.25 0.14 -31.46
N ASP A 205 -4.56 0.15 -32.74
CA ASP A 205 -5.72 0.87 -33.27
C ASP A 205 -7.02 0.25 -32.76
N GLU A 206 -7.06 -1.07 -32.63
CA GLU A 206 -8.14 -1.78 -31.95
C GLU A 206 -7.73 -2.10 -30.53
N ALA A 207 -8.37 -1.42 -29.57
CA ALA A 207 -8.16 -1.69 -28.15
C ALA A 207 -8.78 -3.03 -27.75
N PRO A 208 -8.07 -3.87 -26.99
CA PRO A 208 -8.61 -5.14 -26.53
C PRO A 208 -9.80 -4.94 -25.59
N GLN A 209 -10.73 -5.88 -25.62
CA GLN A 209 -11.91 -5.90 -24.77
C GLN A 209 -11.88 -7.14 -23.87
N GLY A 210 -12.44 -6.99 -22.64
CA GLY A 210 -12.58 -8.13 -21.73
C GLY A 210 -11.24 -8.70 -21.25
N LYS A 211 -10.37 -7.86 -20.69
CA LYS A 211 -9.05 -8.29 -20.17
C LYS A 211 -9.11 -9.18 -18.92
N LEU A 212 -10.25 -9.20 -18.23
CA LEU A 212 -10.44 -10.02 -17.04
C LEU A 212 -11.03 -11.39 -17.37
N ASP A 213 -10.51 -12.43 -16.72
CA ASP A 213 -11.08 -13.77 -16.74
C ASP A 213 -12.04 -13.99 -15.59
N LEU A 214 -11.81 -13.28 -14.46
CA LEU A 214 -12.59 -13.45 -13.24
C LEU A 214 -12.64 -12.12 -12.46
N MET A 215 -13.86 -11.71 -12.15
CA MET A 215 -14.12 -10.62 -11.22
C MET A 215 -14.84 -11.15 -9.98
N LEU A 216 -14.18 -11.09 -8.84
CA LEU A 216 -14.72 -11.47 -7.54
C LEU A 216 -14.93 -10.23 -6.69
N THR A 217 -16.12 -10.05 -6.12
CA THR A 217 -16.41 -8.96 -5.20
C THR A 217 -16.90 -9.48 -3.86
N THR A 218 -16.28 -9.02 -2.78
CA THR A 218 -16.80 -9.19 -1.43
C THR A 218 -17.36 -7.88 -0.93
N ASP A 219 -18.66 -7.83 -0.65
CA ASP A 219 -19.35 -6.62 -0.20
C ASP A 219 -20.58 -7.00 0.66
N PHE A 220 -21.01 -6.06 1.47
CA PHE A 220 -22.22 -6.16 2.29
C PHE A 220 -23.43 -5.48 1.64
N ARG A 221 -23.26 -4.93 0.45
CA ARG A 221 -24.31 -4.28 -0.34
C ARG A 221 -24.31 -4.79 -1.77
N ASN A 222 -25.48 -4.79 -2.35
CA ASN A 222 -25.61 -4.95 -3.79
C ASN A 222 -25.35 -3.61 -4.47
N THR A 223 -24.32 -3.55 -5.28
CA THR A 223 -23.83 -2.35 -5.98
C THR A 223 -23.70 -2.61 -7.47
N SER A 224 -23.48 -1.57 -8.28
CA SER A 224 -23.18 -1.76 -9.71
C SER A 224 -21.96 -2.65 -9.94
N THR A 225 -21.00 -2.64 -9.03
CA THR A 225 -19.82 -3.52 -9.10
C THR A 225 -20.18 -4.97 -8.82
N THR A 226 -20.98 -5.25 -7.79
CA THR A 226 -21.43 -6.63 -7.50
C THR A 226 -22.30 -7.18 -8.60
N LEU A 227 -23.14 -6.36 -9.24
CA LEU A 227 -23.99 -6.77 -10.36
C LEU A 227 -23.19 -7.20 -11.60
N SER A 228 -21.96 -6.70 -11.75
CA SER A 228 -21.06 -7.01 -12.86
C SER A 228 -20.01 -8.06 -12.51
N SER A 229 -20.06 -8.63 -11.30
CA SER A 229 -19.07 -9.61 -10.83
C SER A 229 -19.50 -11.04 -11.17
N ASP A 230 -18.53 -11.89 -11.51
CA ASP A 230 -18.74 -13.32 -11.72
C ASP A 230 -19.07 -14.05 -10.41
N ILE A 231 -18.40 -13.63 -9.33
CA ILE A 231 -18.60 -14.17 -7.99
C ILE A 231 -18.79 -13.04 -7.00
N VAL A 232 -19.87 -13.13 -6.21
CA VAL A 232 -20.15 -12.22 -5.11
C VAL A 232 -20.14 -12.99 -3.80
N LEU A 233 -19.27 -12.56 -2.87
CA LEU A 233 -19.19 -13.11 -1.53
C LEU A 233 -19.83 -12.12 -0.55
N PRO A 234 -20.95 -12.47 0.10
CA PRO A 234 -21.62 -11.59 1.04
C PRO A 234 -20.77 -11.40 2.31
N ALA A 235 -20.44 -10.14 2.61
CA ALA A 235 -19.63 -9.79 3.78
C ALA A 235 -20.53 -9.33 4.95
N ALA A 236 -20.13 -9.68 6.16
CA ALA A 236 -20.75 -9.19 7.38
C ALA A 236 -20.64 -7.66 7.52
N THR A 237 -21.70 -7.04 8.03
CA THR A 237 -21.72 -5.60 8.36
C THR A 237 -21.08 -5.32 9.73
N TRP A 238 -21.04 -4.05 10.13
CA TRP A 238 -20.44 -3.63 11.39
C TRP A 238 -21.13 -4.21 12.65
N TYR A 239 -22.41 -4.51 12.57
CA TYR A 239 -23.19 -5.11 13.67
C TYR A 239 -23.09 -6.63 13.73
N GLU A 240 -22.42 -7.24 12.77
CA GLU A 240 -22.37 -8.70 12.56
C GLU A 240 -20.95 -9.25 12.75
N LYS A 241 -19.98 -8.40 13.10
CA LYS A 241 -18.58 -8.80 13.25
C LYS A 241 -17.87 -8.09 14.41
N HIS A 242 -16.79 -8.68 14.87
CA HIS A 242 -15.79 -8.00 15.68
C HIS A 242 -14.76 -7.35 14.76
N ASP A 243 -14.51 -6.06 14.96
CA ASP A 243 -13.53 -5.27 14.21
C ASP A 243 -13.12 -4.04 15.04
N MET A 244 -12.28 -3.21 14.47
CA MET A 244 -11.77 -2.03 15.14
C MET A 244 -11.86 -0.81 14.23
N SER A 245 -12.23 0.33 14.79
CA SER A 245 -12.19 1.62 14.11
C SER A 245 -11.12 2.52 14.70
N SER A 246 -10.33 3.10 13.83
CA SER A 246 -9.24 4.01 14.17
C SER A 246 -9.22 5.25 13.26
N THR A 247 -10.40 5.75 12.90
CA THR A 247 -10.52 6.93 12.02
C THR A 247 -9.81 8.15 12.57
N ASP A 248 -9.27 8.98 11.69
CA ASP A 248 -8.55 10.21 12.03
C ASP A 248 -9.44 11.34 12.53
N MET A 249 -10.75 11.21 12.35
CA MET A 249 -11.71 12.26 12.69
C MET A 249 -11.89 12.46 14.20
N HIS A 250 -11.42 11.53 15.01
CA HIS A 250 -11.49 11.64 16.47
C HIS A 250 -10.31 10.91 17.15
N PRO A 251 -9.98 11.25 18.41
CA PRO A 251 -8.80 10.70 19.10
C PRO A 251 -9.08 9.39 19.84
N TYR A 252 -9.96 8.54 19.33
CA TYR A 252 -10.34 7.31 20.00
C TYR A 252 -10.12 6.08 19.11
N LEU A 253 -9.89 4.95 19.78
CA LEU A 253 -10.00 3.61 19.19
C LEU A 253 -11.33 3.02 19.65
N HIS A 254 -12.12 2.54 18.73
CA HIS A 254 -13.41 1.92 18.97
C HIS A 254 -13.37 0.46 18.54
N SER A 255 -14.08 -0.39 19.26
CA SER A 255 -14.47 -1.70 18.76
C SER A 255 -15.75 -1.62 17.96
N PHE A 256 -15.87 -2.48 16.97
CA PHE A 256 -17.15 -2.97 16.48
C PHE A 256 -17.42 -4.29 17.19
N ASN A 257 -18.51 -4.37 17.93
CA ASN A 257 -18.92 -5.57 18.60
C ASN A 257 -20.11 -6.19 17.85
N ALA A 258 -20.00 -7.46 17.54
CA ALA A 258 -21.11 -8.17 16.93
C ALA A 258 -22.34 -8.13 17.86
N ALA A 259 -23.42 -7.54 17.40
CA ALA A 259 -24.72 -7.55 18.08
C ALA A 259 -25.55 -8.77 17.67
N ILE A 260 -25.35 -9.27 16.47
CA ILE A 260 -25.98 -10.45 15.91
C ILE A 260 -24.94 -11.23 15.10
N ASN A 261 -25.19 -12.50 14.84
CA ASN A 261 -24.40 -13.28 13.90
C ASN A 261 -24.69 -12.83 12.45
N PRO A 262 -23.74 -12.95 11.54
CA PRO A 262 -24.00 -12.72 10.13
C PRO A 262 -25.15 -13.59 9.63
N PRO A 263 -26.10 -13.03 8.84
CA PRO A 263 -27.23 -13.79 8.33
C PRO A 263 -26.80 -14.67 7.15
N TRP A 264 -27.51 -15.78 6.97
CA TRP A 264 -27.36 -16.72 5.86
C TRP A 264 -25.89 -17.17 5.65
N GLU A 265 -25.36 -16.94 4.47
CA GLU A 265 -23.99 -17.30 4.08
C GLU A 265 -22.99 -16.15 4.25
N ALA A 266 -23.42 -15.00 4.80
CA ALA A 266 -22.54 -13.88 5.02
C ALA A 266 -21.45 -14.26 6.04
N ARG A 267 -20.21 -13.85 5.75
CA ARG A 267 -19.04 -14.10 6.60
C ARG A 267 -18.31 -12.80 6.87
N THR A 268 -17.57 -12.79 7.96
CA THR A 268 -16.64 -11.68 8.22
C THR A 268 -15.54 -11.67 7.17
N ASP A 269 -14.98 -10.50 6.90
CA ASP A 269 -13.86 -10.38 5.95
C ASP A 269 -12.70 -11.30 6.35
N PHE A 270 -12.44 -11.41 7.64
CA PHE A 270 -11.42 -12.30 8.19
C PHE A 270 -11.68 -13.77 7.79
N GLU A 271 -12.91 -14.24 7.94
CA GLU A 271 -13.30 -15.62 7.59
C GLU A 271 -13.22 -15.86 6.09
N VAL A 272 -13.65 -14.89 5.26
CA VAL A 272 -13.57 -15.01 3.80
C VAL A 272 -12.12 -15.23 3.37
N PHE A 273 -11.18 -14.39 3.82
CA PHE A 273 -9.78 -14.54 3.43
C PHE A 273 -9.10 -15.74 4.08
N ARG A 274 -9.48 -16.11 5.30
CA ARG A 274 -9.04 -17.35 5.95
C ARG A 274 -9.40 -18.57 5.11
N ASP A 275 -10.65 -18.67 4.71
CA ASP A 275 -11.15 -19.83 4.00
C ASP A 275 -10.59 -19.89 2.56
N LEU A 276 -10.44 -18.73 1.90
CA LEU A 276 -9.72 -18.64 0.63
C LEU A 276 -8.26 -19.09 0.75
N SER A 277 -7.56 -18.68 1.81
CA SER A 277 -6.18 -19.09 2.04
C SER A 277 -6.05 -20.59 2.32
N ALA A 278 -7.02 -21.18 3.03
CA ALA A 278 -7.07 -22.59 3.28
C ALA A 278 -7.26 -23.38 1.98
N LYS A 279 -8.22 -22.94 1.15
CA LYS A 279 -8.48 -23.63 -0.12
C LYS A 279 -7.33 -23.48 -1.12
N LEU A 280 -6.70 -22.29 -1.15
CA LEU A 280 -5.50 -22.08 -1.95
C LEU A 280 -4.37 -23.02 -1.52
N SER A 281 -4.11 -23.15 -0.22
CA SER A 281 -3.07 -24.06 0.30
C SER A 281 -3.33 -25.51 -0.05
N GLU A 282 -4.59 -25.95 0.05
CA GLU A 282 -4.99 -27.30 -0.34
C GLU A 282 -4.71 -27.57 -1.83
N LEU A 283 -5.17 -26.67 -2.70
CA LEU A 283 -4.98 -26.83 -4.14
C LEU A 283 -3.52 -26.69 -4.57
N ALA A 284 -2.76 -25.87 -3.87
CA ALA A 284 -1.35 -25.61 -4.16
C ALA A 284 -0.49 -26.88 -4.05
N VAL A 285 -0.88 -27.86 -3.25
CA VAL A 285 -0.16 -29.15 -3.15
C VAL A 285 0.00 -29.82 -4.52
N ALA A 286 -1.06 -29.79 -5.32
CA ALA A 286 -1.07 -30.44 -6.64
C ALA A 286 -0.55 -29.54 -7.78
N TRP A 287 -0.68 -28.21 -7.65
CA TRP A 287 -0.52 -27.32 -8.79
C TRP A 287 0.65 -26.34 -8.69
N LEU A 288 1.05 -25.97 -7.49
CA LEU A 288 2.07 -24.92 -7.28
C LEU A 288 3.27 -25.42 -6.46
N GLY A 289 3.04 -26.08 -5.33
CA GLY A 289 4.12 -26.47 -4.41
C GLY A 289 4.94 -25.26 -3.95
N THR A 290 6.25 -25.46 -3.89
CA THR A 290 7.22 -24.38 -3.64
C THR A 290 7.81 -23.91 -4.96
N GLN A 291 7.73 -22.60 -5.22
CA GLN A 291 8.25 -21.96 -6.40
C GLN A 291 9.24 -20.88 -6.02
N GLN A 292 10.23 -20.65 -6.86
CA GLN A 292 11.05 -19.46 -6.73
C GLN A 292 10.43 -18.32 -7.55
N ASP A 293 10.21 -17.21 -6.88
CA ASP A 293 9.70 -15.97 -7.47
C ASP A 293 10.82 -14.92 -7.53
N VAL A 294 10.68 -13.89 -8.35
CA VAL A 294 11.51 -12.70 -8.29
C VAL A 294 10.66 -11.49 -7.93
N VAL A 295 10.99 -10.86 -6.83
CA VAL A 295 10.33 -9.63 -6.37
C VAL A 295 11.10 -8.43 -6.89
N ALA A 296 10.42 -7.57 -7.65
CA ALA A 296 10.90 -6.25 -8.01
C ALA A 296 10.58 -5.28 -6.85
N ALA A 297 11.52 -5.07 -5.96
CA ALA A 297 11.34 -4.16 -4.82
C ALA A 297 11.53 -2.71 -5.27
N PRO A 298 10.55 -1.82 -5.03
CA PRO A 298 10.64 -0.43 -5.43
C PRO A 298 11.85 0.28 -4.84
N LEU A 299 12.38 1.25 -5.57
CA LEU A 299 13.40 2.18 -5.08
C LEU A 299 12.73 3.26 -4.25
N GLY A 300 13.40 3.68 -3.17
CA GLY A 300 12.98 4.87 -2.44
C GLY A 300 13.23 6.11 -3.29
N HIS A 301 12.24 6.97 -3.37
CA HIS A 301 12.36 8.32 -3.91
C HIS A 301 11.51 9.28 -3.05
N ASP A 302 11.89 10.54 -3.00
CA ASP A 302 11.29 11.45 -2.03
C ASP A 302 9.94 12.03 -2.48
N SER A 303 9.73 12.18 -3.77
CA SER A 303 8.49 12.74 -4.28
C SER A 303 8.34 12.57 -5.79
N PRO A 304 7.12 12.76 -6.33
CA PRO A 304 6.91 12.95 -7.76
C PRO A 304 7.75 14.09 -8.36
N ASP A 305 8.17 15.03 -7.54
CA ASP A 305 9.03 16.15 -7.96
C ASP A 305 10.43 15.71 -8.37
N GLU A 306 10.88 14.52 -8.01
CA GLU A 306 12.12 13.96 -8.55
C GLU A 306 12.05 13.74 -10.06
N LEU A 307 10.90 13.41 -10.59
CA LEU A 307 10.66 13.37 -12.03
C LEU A 307 10.78 14.74 -12.67
N ASN A 308 10.53 15.78 -11.92
CA ASN A 308 10.64 17.17 -12.34
C ASN A 308 11.99 17.79 -12.00
N MET A 309 12.77 17.13 -11.17
CA MET A 309 14.16 17.42 -10.82
C MET A 309 14.47 18.89 -10.58
N PRO A 310 14.00 19.49 -9.48
CA PRO A 310 14.42 20.84 -9.12
C PRO A 310 15.93 20.94 -8.90
N ASN A 311 16.59 19.82 -8.60
CA ASN A 311 18.02 19.74 -8.27
C ASN A 311 18.88 19.08 -9.35
N GLY A 312 18.34 18.77 -10.51
CA GLY A 312 19.08 18.14 -11.58
C GLY A 312 18.23 17.50 -12.64
N ILE A 313 18.85 16.92 -13.65
CA ILE A 313 18.21 16.17 -14.71
C ILE A 313 18.30 14.69 -14.34
N VAL A 314 17.17 13.98 -14.39
CA VAL A 314 17.22 12.51 -14.37
C VAL A 314 17.87 12.05 -15.69
N PRO A 315 19.01 11.36 -15.64
CA PRO A 315 19.62 10.82 -16.84
C PRO A 315 18.66 9.88 -17.54
N ASN A 316 18.68 9.86 -18.85
CA ASN A 316 17.91 8.88 -19.61
C ASN A 316 18.29 7.46 -19.18
N LEU A 317 17.32 6.57 -19.04
CA LEU A 317 17.55 5.18 -18.64
C LEU A 317 18.45 4.46 -19.65
N ASP A 318 18.30 4.77 -20.94
CA ASP A 318 19.13 4.20 -22.01
C ASP A 318 20.60 4.63 -21.90
N GLU A 319 20.89 5.80 -21.32
CA GLU A 319 22.25 6.31 -21.10
C GLU A 319 22.88 5.71 -19.86
N THR A 320 22.08 5.43 -18.81
CA THR A 320 22.56 4.93 -17.51
C THR A 320 22.63 3.42 -17.43
N GLY A 321 21.92 2.72 -18.33
CA GLY A 321 21.75 1.29 -18.32
C GLY A 321 20.87 0.77 -17.18
N LEU A 322 20.57 -0.51 -17.20
CA LEU A 322 19.73 -1.20 -16.22
C LEU A 322 20.60 -1.75 -15.09
N ILE A 323 20.53 -1.12 -13.92
CA ILE A 323 21.27 -1.53 -12.72
C ILE A 323 20.27 -1.80 -11.60
N PRO A 324 20.00 -3.09 -11.26
CA PRO A 324 19.07 -3.44 -10.19
C PRO A 324 19.41 -2.76 -8.86
N GLY A 325 18.43 -2.11 -8.26
CA GLY A 325 18.58 -1.38 -7.01
C GLY A 325 19.19 0.03 -7.14
N LYS A 326 19.44 0.51 -8.37
CA LYS A 326 19.95 1.87 -8.65
C LYS A 326 19.12 2.59 -9.71
N THR A 327 19.11 2.08 -10.93
CA THR A 327 18.39 2.68 -12.05
C THR A 327 17.11 1.94 -12.40
N MET A 328 16.90 0.77 -11.82
CA MET A 328 15.67 -0.01 -11.88
C MET A 328 15.40 -0.66 -10.52
N ALA A 329 14.20 -1.22 -10.34
CA ALA A 329 13.82 -1.92 -9.11
C ALA A 329 14.88 -2.95 -8.68
N LYS A 330 15.06 -3.10 -7.38
CA LYS A 330 15.91 -4.17 -6.85
C LYS A 330 15.23 -5.52 -7.08
N LEU A 331 15.92 -6.44 -7.74
CA LEU A 331 15.42 -7.78 -8.04
C LEU A 331 15.87 -8.76 -6.97
N VAL A 332 14.92 -9.37 -6.27
CA VAL A 332 15.18 -10.26 -5.13
C VAL A 332 14.51 -11.60 -5.39
N PRO A 333 15.27 -12.70 -5.52
CA PRO A 333 14.67 -14.05 -5.58
C PRO A 333 14.05 -14.40 -4.22
N VAL A 334 12.87 -15.03 -4.25
CA VAL A 334 12.10 -15.41 -3.06
C VAL A 334 11.49 -16.78 -3.28
N ASP A 335 11.82 -17.71 -2.39
CA ASP A 335 11.13 -19.00 -2.37
C ASP A 335 9.76 -18.84 -1.72
N ARG A 336 8.73 -19.29 -2.43
CA ARG A 336 7.33 -19.22 -1.97
C ARG A 336 6.76 -20.61 -1.90
N ASP A 337 6.43 -21.05 -0.70
CA ASP A 337 5.65 -22.26 -0.47
C ASP A 337 4.16 -21.89 -0.44
N TYR A 338 3.49 -22.12 -1.56
CA TYR A 338 2.06 -21.82 -1.70
C TYR A 338 1.19 -22.77 -0.88
N THR A 339 1.72 -23.94 -0.47
CA THR A 339 1.00 -24.88 0.39
C THR A 339 0.85 -24.37 1.82
N LYS A 340 1.62 -23.34 2.21
CA LYS A 340 1.67 -22.75 3.55
C LYS A 340 0.97 -21.40 3.68
N VAL A 341 0.18 -20.99 2.69
CA VAL A 341 -0.54 -19.69 2.74
C VAL A 341 -1.48 -19.66 3.93
N TYR A 342 -2.24 -20.72 4.19
CA TYR A 342 -3.13 -20.82 5.35
C TYR A 342 -2.38 -20.75 6.68
N GLU A 343 -1.29 -21.50 6.81
CA GLU A 343 -0.44 -21.46 8.00
C GLU A 343 0.05 -20.04 8.30
N LYS A 344 0.50 -19.34 7.25
CA LYS A 344 0.98 -17.97 7.36
C LYS A 344 -0.14 -16.95 7.66
N TRP A 345 -1.37 -17.26 7.23
CA TRP A 345 -2.53 -16.46 7.58
C TRP A 345 -2.88 -16.54 9.07
N MET A 346 -2.74 -17.72 9.67
CA MET A 346 -3.19 -18.01 11.02
C MET A 346 -2.17 -17.68 12.12
N HIS A 347 -0.97 -17.26 11.77
CA HIS A 347 0.11 -17.02 12.73
C HIS A 347 0.89 -15.73 12.43
N LEU A 348 1.45 -15.15 13.48
CA LEU A 348 2.47 -14.12 13.32
C LEU A 348 3.81 -14.78 12.99
N GLY A 349 4.45 -14.35 11.91
CA GLY A 349 5.71 -14.93 11.44
C GLY A 349 6.94 -14.54 12.28
N PRO A 350 8.12 -15.01 11.89
CA PRO A 350 9.34 -14.90 12.69
C PRO A 350 10.08 -13.57 12.57
N LEU A 351 9.76 -12.74 11.55
CA LEU A 351 10.57 -11.57 11.27
C LEU A 351 10.16 -10.31 12.04
N SER A 352 8.91 -10.22 12.53
CA SER A 352 8.43 -9.03 13.24
C SER A 352 9.28 -8.70 14.47
N ALA A 353 9.64 -9.70 15.26
CA ALA A 353 10.53 -9.53 16.39
C ALA A 353 11.94 -9.06 15.98
N LYS A 354 12.45 -9.56 14.85
CA LYS A 354 13.80 -9.28 14.37
C LYS A 354 13.91 -7.94 13.65
N LEU A 355 12.96 -7.65 12.76
CA LEU A 355 12.98 -6.44 11.93
C LEU A 355 12.33 -5.25 12.63
N GLY A 356 11.44 -5.53 13.60
CA GLY A 356 10.62 -4.50 14.23
C GLY A 356 9.49 -4.02 13.33
N THR A 357 8.73 -3.09 13.86
CA THR A 357 7.69 -2.36 13.13
C THR A 357 8.13 -0.93 12.93
N GLY A 358 7.48 -0.19 12.06
CA GLY A 358 7.81 1.21 11.87
C GLY A 358 7.11 1.84 10.69
N VAL A 359 7.22 3.15 10.63
CA VAL A 359 6.61 4.00 9.60
C VAL A 359 7.65 4.99 9.11
N HIS A 360 7.64 5.27 7.80
CA HIS A 360 8.53 6.26 7.17
C HIS A 360 10.00 6.11 7.57
N GLY A 361 10.49 4.87 7.53
CA GLY A 361 11.89 4.58 7.79
C GLY A 361 12.33 4.73 9.26
N THR A 362 11.38 4.80 10.20
CA THR A 362 11.65 4.80 11.65
C THR A 362 11.27 3.43 12.23
N PRO A 363 12.23 2.51 12.41
CA PRO A 363 11.96 1.20 12.95
C PRO A 363 11.72 1.25 14.47
N PHE A 364 10.80 0.43 14.94
CA PHE A 364 10.51 0.22 16.37
C PHE A 364 10.82 -1.22 16.72
N ASN A 365 11.58 -1.46 17.78
CA ASN A 365 11.74 -2.81 18.31
C ASN A 365 10.44 -3.23 18.98
N VAL A 366 9.95 -4.43 18.65
CA VAL A 366 8.72 -5.01 19.18
C VAL A 366 8.90 -6.45 19.67
N GLU A 367 10.13 -6.87 19.92
CA GLU A 367 10.44 -8.22 20.39
C GLU A 367 9.69 -8.58 21.67
N LYS A 368 9.65 -7.67 22.63
CA LYS A 368 8.90 -7.82 23.87
C LYS A 368 7.39 -7.96 23.62
N GLN A 369 6.85 -7.16 22.70
CA GLN A 369 5.42 -7.21 22.36
C GLN A 369 5.06 -8.53 21.66
N VAL A 370 5.95 -9.09 20.85
CA VAL A 370 5.77 -10.42 20.27
C VAL A 370 5.74 -11.49 21.34
N GLU A 371 6.63 -11.42 22.36
CA GLU A 371 6.62 -12.37 23.45
C GLU A 371 5.36 -12.25 24.33
N GLU A 372 4.92 -11.04 24.61
CA GLU A 372 3.63 -10.79 25.28
C GLU A 372 2.46 -11.39 24.49
N LEU A 373 2.48 -11.22 23.15
CA LEU A 373 1.43 -11.75 22.28
C LEU A 373 1.35 -13.28 22.33
N ARG A 374 2.48 -13.96 22.39
CA ARG A 374 2.54 -15.43 22.56
C ARG A 374 1.80 -15.90 23.80
N SER A 375 1.98 -15.21 24.92
CA SER A 375 1.33 -15.54 26.18
C SER A 375 -0.18 -15.30 26.17
N ILE A 376 -0.68 -14.34 25.39
CA ILE A 376 -2.07 -13.90 25.37
C ILE A 376 -2.88 -14.63 24.31
N ASN A 377 -2.40 -14.63 23.07
CA ASN A 377 -3.07 -15.27 21.95
C ASN A 377 -2.88 -16.80 21.94
N GLY A 378 -1.93 -17.31 22.74
CA GLY A 378 -1.42 -18.65 22.60
C GLY A 378 -0.54 -18.79 21.39
N GLU A 379 0.08 -19.94 21.28
CA GLU A 379 0.93 -20.30 20.15
C GLU A 379 0.69 -21.73 19.69
N SER A 380 1.00 -22.00 18.44
CA SER A 380 0.98 -23.37 17.91
C SER A 380 2.17 -23.62 16.99
N MET A 381 2.45 -24.90 16.80
CA MET A 381 3.53 -25.34 15.93
C MET A 381 3.17 -25.07 14.48
N THR A 382 4.08 -24.38 13.77
CA THR A 382 4.04 -24.24 12.32
C THR A 382 5.12 -25.13 11.69
N GLU A 383 4.86 -25.65 10.50
CA GLU A 383 5.82 -26.46 9.78
C GLU A 383 7.01 -25.63 9.27
N SER A 384 6.74 -24.37 8.88
CA SER A 384 7.73 -23.52 8.23
C SER A 384 8.61 -22.73 9.20
N ALA A 385 8.19 -22.52 10.47
CA ALA A 385 8.91 -21.62 11.38
C ALA A 385 8.82 -21.99 12.88
N GLY A 386 8.40 -23.19 13.22
CA GLY A 386 8.27 -23.62 14.62
C GLY A 386 7.10 -22.96 15.36
N MET A 387 7.21 -22.81 16.68
CA MET A 387 6.17 -22.23 17.53
C MET A 387 5.95 -20.75 17.20
N ARG A 388 4.72 -20.39 16.85
CA ARG A 388 4.34 -19.00 16.46
C ARG A 388 3.07 -18.54 17.16
N PRO A 389 2.97 -17.23 17.47
CA PRO A 389 1.74 -16.64 18.01
C PRO A 389 0.54 -16.86 17.11
N ASN A 390 -0.61 -17.20 17.68
CA ASN A 390 -1.85 -17.43 16.96
C ASN A 390 -2.54 -16.13 16.58
N LEU A 391 -3.00 -16.06 15.33
CA LEU A 391 -3.87 -15.00 14.79
C LEU A 391 -5.15 -15.61 14.18
N ASP A 392 -5.64 -16.70 14.76
CA ASP A 392 -6.71 -17.56 14.23
C ASP A 392 -8.12 -16.96 14.39
N THR A 393 -8.24 -15.81 15.03
CA THR A 393 -9.48 -15.04 15.14
C THR A 393 -9.24 -13.56 14.85
N ALA A 394 -10.30 -12.85 14.43
CA ALA A 394 -10.24 -11.41 14.22
C ALA A 394 -9.79 -10.66 15.48
N THR A 395 -10.26 -11.06 16.64
CA THR A 395 -9.90 -10.42 17.92
C THR A 395 -8.42 -10.60 18.27
N LYS A 396 -7.85 -11.76 18.01
CA LYS A 396 -6.40 -12.00 18.17
C LYS A 396 -5.56 -11.16 17.20
N ALA A 397 -6.03 -11.00 15.96
CA ALA A 397 -5.39 -10.10 15.00
C ALA A 397 -5.47 -8.63 15.46
N ILE A 398 -6.61 -8.19 16.01
CA ILE A 398 -6.78 -6.86 16.59
C ILE A 398 -5.81 -6.66 17.77
N ASP A 399 -5.70 -7.61 18.69
CA ASP A 399 -4.77 -7.52 19.82
C ASP A 399 -3.30 -7.42 19.35
N MET A 400 -2.93 -8.17 18.31
CA MET A 400 -1.60 -8.03 17.69
C MET A 400 -1.39 -6.58 17.19
N ILE A 401 -2.34 -6.02 16.45
CA ILE A 401 -2.26 -4.65 15.93
C ILE A 401 -2.12 -3.64 17.08
N LEU A 402 -2.95 -3.74 18.11
CA LEU A 402 -2.92 -2.82 19.25
C LEU A 402 -1.60 -2.90 20.03
N ARG A 403 -1.05 -4.08 20.23
CA ARG A 403 0.20 -4.27 20.96
C ARG A 403 1.44 -3.76 20.24
N MET A 404 1.44 -3.83 18.92
CA MET A 404 2.58 -3.45 18.11
C MET A 404 2.52 -1.99 17.64
N SER A 405 1.48 -1.25 17.96
CA SER A 405 1.31 0.14 17.52
C SER A 405 1.69 1.15 18.60
N GLY A 406 2.43 2.19 18.24
CA GLY A 406 2.69 3.34 19.11
C GLY A 406 1.45 4.18 19.42
N VAL A 407 0.35 3.96 18.71
CA VAL A 407 -0.94 4.63 18.97
C VAL A 407 -1.65 4.04 20.20
N SER A 408 -1.41 2.77 20.47
CA SER A 408 -2.11 1.98 21.52
C SER A 408 -1.17 1.39 22.57
N ASN A 409 0.13 1.38 22.31
CA ASN A 409 1.16 0.86 23.21
C ASN A 409 2.19 1.94 23.53
N GLY A 410 2.21 2.42 24.77
CA GLY A 410 3.09 3.50 25.21
C GLY A 410 4.57 3.17 25.13
N GLU A 411 4.97 1.92 25.29
CA GLU A 411 6.37 1.52 25.14
C GLU A 411 6.82 1.59 23.67
N VAL A 412 5.96 1.15 22.76
CA VAL A 412 6.23 1.28 21.31
C VAL A 412 6.25 2.77 20.92
N ALA A 413 5.36 3.58 21.47
CA ALA A 413 5.37 5.04 21.29
C ALA A 413 6.70 5.64 21.78
N ALA A 414 7.16 5.28 22.97
CA ALA A 414 8.42 5.75 23.54
C ALA A 414 9.61 5.41 22.62
N ASN A 415 9.67 4.18 22.12
CA ASN A 415 10.69 3.76 21.16
C ASN A 415 10.63 4.60 19.86
N GLY A 416 9.43 4.91 19.37
CA GLY A 416 9.22 5.75 18.20
C GLY A 416 9.72 7.17 18.42
N PHE A 417 9.41 7.80 19.54
CA PHE A 417 9.90 9.14 19.88
C PHE A 417 11.40 9.16 20.13
N ALA A 418 11.97 8.13 20.76
CA ALA A 418 13.42 8.00 20.92
C ALA A 418 14.14 7.97 19.57
N ASN A 419 13.65 7.19 18.61
CA ASN A 419 14.18 7.17 17.26
C ASN A 419 14.05 8.52 16.57
N GLN A 420 12.92 9.21 16.73
CA GLN A 420 12.73 10.54 16.15
C GLN A 420 13.64 11.59 16.79
N ALA A 421 13.79 11.60 18.11
CA ALA A 421 14.68 12.48 18.81
C ALA A 421 16.13 12.32 18.30
N LYS A 422 16.58 11.08 18.13
CA LYS A 422 17.90 10.78 17.57
C LYS A 422 18.06 11.29 16.13
N ARG A 423 17.06 11.10 15.28
CA ARG A 423 17.12 11.52 13.86
C ARG A 423 17.10 13.04 13.69
N THR A 424 16.37 13.75 14.53
CA THR A 424 16.17 15.20 14.43
C THR A 424 17.08 16.01 15.36
N GLY A 425 17.80 15.36 16.29
CA GLY A 425 18.55 16.04 17.35
C GLY A 425 17.67 16.75 18.39
N ASN A 426 16.36 16.44 18.43
CA ASN A 426 15.40 17.10 19.32
C ASN A 426 15.02 16.21 20.50
N GLU A 427 15.75 16.32 21.60
CA GLU A 427 15.53 15.53 22.81
C GLU A 427 14.19 15.84 23.52
N LYS A 428 13.59 17.01 23.27
CA LYS A 428 12.28 17.37 23.85
C LYS A 428 11.17 16.43 23.44
N LEU A 429 11.34 15.71 22.33
CA LEU A 429 10.38 14.68 21.90
C LEU A 429 10.26 13.54 22.91
N LEU A 430 11.29 13.26 23.71
CA LEU A 430 11.28 12.21 24.73
C LEU A 430 10.28 12.53 25.87
N GLU A 431 10.08 13.81 26.19
CA GLU A 431 9.17 14.24 27.24
C GLU A 431 7.70 13.93 26.92
N LEU A 432 7.36 13.72 25.63
CA LEU A 432 5.98 13.53 25.18
C LEU A 432 5.37 12.17 25.58
N VAL A 433 6.20 11.23 25.98
CA VAL A 433 5.74 9.87 26.32
C VAL A 433 5.78 9.56 27.81
N ASP A 434 6.25 10.48 28.65
CA ASP A 434 6.41 10.25 30.08
C ASP A 434 5.07 9.82 30.75
N ASP A 435 3.97 10.49 30.40
CA ASP A 435 2.65 10.22 30.98
C ASP A 435 1.99 8.95 30.43
N VAL A 436 2.49 8.39 29.33
CA VAL A 436 1.81 7.33 28.57
C VAL A 436 2.63 6.07 28.34
N ALA A 437 3.90 6.07 28.74
CA ALA A 437 4.81 4.93 28.52
C ALA A 437 4.27 3.60 29.10
N GLY A 438 3.53 3.65 30.21
CA GLY A 438 2.91 2.50 30.87
C GLY A 438 1.57 2.07 30.27
N VAL A 439 0.97 2.86 29.40
CA VAL A 439 -0.38 2.55 28.87
C VAL A 439 -0.31 1.43 27.83
N ARG A 440 -1.22 0.49 27.95
CA ARG A 440 -1.39 -0.66 27.04
C ARG A 440 -2.86 -0.80 26.72
N ILE A 441 -3.26 -0.38 25.51
CA ILE A 441 -4.63 -0.57 25.02
C ILE A 441 -4.70 -1.96 24.38
N ASN A 442 -5.74 -2.73 24.74
CA ASN A 442 -5.99 -4.05 24.22
C ASN A 442 -7.45 -4.20 23.78
N TRP A 443 -7.80 -5.33 23.19
CA TRP A 443 -9.14 -5.62 22.70
C TRP A 443 -10.20 -5.52 23.81
N ASP A 444 -9.97 -6.10 24.98
CA ASP A 444 -10.93 -6.11 26.06
C ASP A 444 -11.27 -4.69 26.54
N MET A 445 -10.27 -3.81 26.58
CA MET A 445 -10.50 -2.41 26.93
C MET A 445 -11.39 -1.69 25.93
N ILE A 446 -11.07 -1.80 24.63
CA ILE A 446 -11.85 -1.09 23.59
C ILE A 446 -13.23 -1.71 23.35
N LYS A 447 -13.39 -3.00 23.66
CA LYS A 447 -14.67 -3.69 23.63
C LYS A 447 -15.66 -3.12 24.66
N GLU A 448 -15.20 -2.77 25.85
CA GLU A 448 -16.01 -2.20 26.90
C GLU A 448 -16.32 -0.72 26.65
N ARG A 449 -15.35 0.04 26.18
CA ARG A 449 -15.49 1.47 25.90
C ARG A 449 -14.40 1.96 24.98
N PRO A 450 -14.66 3.04 24.20
CA PRO A 450 -13.62 3.67 23.41
C PRO A 450 -12.42 4.08 24.26
N ALA A 451 -11.21 3.79 23.78
CA ALA A 451 -9.97 4.19 24.43
C ALA A 451 -9.36 5.39 23.70
N GLU A 452 -8.86 6.36 24.46
CA GLU A 452 -8.10 7.46 23.88
C GLU A 452 -6.79 6.95 23.30
N VAL A 453 -6.45 7.38 22.08
CA VAL A 453 -5.15 7.08 21.50
C VAL A 453 -4.03 7.68 22.36
N ILE A 454 -2.94 6.93 22.48
CA ILE A 454 -1.77 7.38 23.22
C ILE A 454 -1.05 8.46 22.44
N THR A 455 -0.51 8.09 21.31
CA THR A 455 0.19 8.97 20.39
C THR A 455 0.59 8.21 19.14
N SER A 456 0.91 8.95 18.10
CA SER A 456 1.69 8.44 16.99
C SER A 456 2.71 9.49 16.59
N PRO A 457 3.93 9.12 16.21
CA PRO A 457 4.89 10.06 15.66
C PRO A 457 4.37 10.85 14.46
N GLU A 458 3.35 10.35 13.81
CA GLU A 458 2.73 10.94 12.62
C GLU A 458 1.40 11.61 12.88
N TRP A 459 0.69 11.16 13.90
CA TRP A 459 -0.68 11.54 14.17
C TRP A 459 -0.83 12.27 15.50
N THR A 460 -1.86 13.00 15.54
CA THR A 460 -2.39 13.70 16.68
C THR A 460 -2.87 12.77 17.75
N GLY A 461 -2.93 13.21 18.96
CA GLY A 461 -3.45 12.47 20.08
C GLY A 461 -2.48 12.40 21.24
N VAL A 462 -1.28 12.94 21.09
CA VAL A 462 -0.38 13.14 22.20
C VAL A 462 -1.10 13.96 23.25
N LYS A 463 -1.12 13.44 24.49
CA LYS A 463 -1.66 14.12 25.65
C LYS A 463 -0.54 14.21 26.69
N LYS A 464 -0.23 15.44 27.08
CA LYS A 464 0.73 15.71 28.14
C LYS A 464 0.19 16.78 29.06
N GLY A 465 0.27 16.56 30.37
CA GLY A 465 -0.22 17.51 31.37
C GLY A 465 -1.71 17.85 31.21
N GLY A 466 -2.54 16.89 30.77
CA GLY A 466 -3.96 17.10 30.49
C GLY A 466 -4.28 17.78 29.17
N ARG A 467 -3.28 18.27 28.43
CA ARG A 467 -3.45 18.85 27.11
C ARG A 467 -3.33 17.79 26.04
N ARG A 468 -4.27 17.79 25.10
CA ARG A 468 -4.24 16.97 23.89
C ARG A 468 -3.64 17.79 22.74
N TYR A 469 -2.80 17.14 21.94
CA TYR A 469 -2.23 17.75 20.74
C TYR A 469 -3.01 17.33 19.50
N THR A 470 -3.20 18.26 18.59
CA THR A 470 -3.88 18.06 17.31
C THR A 470 -2.89 17.74 16.19
N ALA A 471 -3.39 17.54 14.98
CA ALA A 471 -2.56 17.34 13.80
C ALA A 471 -1.56 18.51 13.66
N PHE A 472 -0.33 18.15 13.33
CA PHE A 472 0.80 19.08 13.15
C PHE A 472 1.28 19.82 14.40
N SER A 473 0.72 19.60 15.58
CA SER A 473 1.24 20.20 16.82
C SER A 473 2.70 19.88 17.04
N LEU A 474 3.13 18.66 16.76
CA LEU A 474 4.53 18.26 16.90
C LEU A 474 5.44 19.00 15.92
N ASN A 475 4.94 19.30 14.71
CA ASN A 475 5.70 20.06 13.73
C ASN A 475 5.85 21.52 14.17
N VAL A 476 4.80 22.13 14.72
CA VAL A 476 4.77 23.54 15.12
C VAL A 476 5.51 23.76 16.46
N GLU A 477 5.22 22.95 17.46
CA GLU A 477 5.74 23.16 18.82
C GLU A 477 7.09 22.49 19.09
N TYR A 478 7.36 21.38 18.43
CA TYR A 478 8.57 20.59 18.61
C TYR A 478 9.48 20.60 17.39
N ASN A 479 9.18 21.43 16.37
CA ASN A 479 9.97 21.55 15.15
C ASN A 479 10.22 20.22 14.44
N ARG A 480 9.28 19.28 14.54
CA ARG A 480 9.34 18.04 13.78
C ARG A 480 9.25 18.38 12.30
N PRO A 481 10.21 17.95 11.46
CA PRO A 481 10.12 18.20 10.03
C PRO A 481 8.86 17.59 9.41
N PHE A 482 8.26 18.27 8.44
CA PHE A 482 7.26 17.67 7.57
C PHE A 482 7.91 16.65 6.63
N ASN A 483 7.13 15.70 6.15
CA ASN A 483 7.57 14.70 5.17
C ASN A 483 7.63 15.32 3.76
N THR A 484 8.46 16.33 3.59
CA THR A 484 8.74 17.04 2.35
C THR A 484 10.26 17.15 2.18
N LEU A 485 10.75 17.37 0.98
CA LEU A 485 12.17 17.55 0.72
C LEU A 485 12.80 18.67 1.58
N SER A 486 12.05 19.76 1.78
CA SER A 486 12.52 20.89 2.59
C SER A 486 12.29 20.71 4.09
N GLY A 487 11.54 19.69 4.51
CA GLY A 487 11.06 19.53 5.88
C GLY A 487 10.02 20.59 6.30
N ARG A 488 9.54 21.43 5.38
CA ARG A 488 8.61 22.51 5.62
C ARG A 488 7.26 22.24 4.95
N MET A 489 6.22 22.89 5.45
CA MET A 489 4.91 22.87 4.82
C MET A 489 4.95 23.66 3.51
N HIS A 490 4.40 23.12 2.46
CA HIS A 490 4.31 23.78 1.16
C HIS A 490 2.92 24.35 0.95
N TYR A 491 2.84 25.68 0.85
CA TYR A 491 1.58 26.40 0.63
C TYR A 491 1.30 26.69 -0.84
N TYR A 492 2.34 26.78 -1.64
CA TYR A 492 2.29 27.20 -3.03
C TYR A 492 2.91 26.13 -3.94
N LEU A 493 2.29 25.92 -5.05
CA LEU A 493 2.81 25.13 -6.17
C LEU A 493 2.70 25.94 -7.44
N ASP A 494 3.79 25.98 -8.18
CA ASP A 494 3.85 26.63 -9.48
C ASP A 494 3.34 25.74 -10.60
N HIS A 495 2.29 25.00 -10.40
CA HIS A 495 1.71 24.19 -11.45
C HIS A 495 0.61 24.98 -12.14
N ASP A 496 0.47 24.77 -13.42
CA ASP A 496 -0.64 25.31 -14.20
C ASP A 496 -1.97 24.65 -13.86
N TRP A 497 -1.94 23.65 -12.98
CA TRP A 497 -3.09 22.79 -12.70
C TRP A 497 -3.62 22.88 -11.28
#